data_9a96103f16168eb4819da994d9accdfa
#
_entry.id   9a96103f16168eb4819da994d9accdfa
#
_cell.length_a   1.000
_cell.length_b   1.000
_cell.length_c   1.000
_cell.angle_alpha   90.00
_cell.angle_beta   90.00
_cell.angle_gamma   90.00
#
_symmetry.space_group_name_H-M   'P 1'
#
loop_
_entity.id
_entity.type
_entity.pdbx_description
1 polymer ?
#
loop_
_entity_poly.entity_id
_entity_poly.type
_entity_poly.pdbx_seq_one_letter_code
_entity_poly.pdbx_strand_id
1 'polypeptide(L)'
;WPVEYWVMGLDPDAGQALVDHFCSRRDARGEWDYADCMRREAGPEQHSMIEYQQLGAQAVADEDPFGTAGHNGGFEWGIHRFTTTLPWGLAGRFGTPGAEDVKTVLHEYWHAVQHSFIDTLDREKRDSAFGPVWFAEGSAEFMAQYGTAQLAKQGLMPTVPKGDWPFTYEGEMANKLRNIEREFANGCAGRNLSSLIEYSDPCNALAYDLGAWAIAHLLSETNTDALLEDFHPIAETVGWEEAFETVFGRSLADLDEEIKQFWELPESKKMALLPQP
;
A
#
# COMPACT_ATOMS: atom_id res chain seq x y z
N TRP A 1 -1.58 -18.73 -2.44
CA TRP A 1 -0.71 -18.40 -1.29
C TRP A 1 -1.51 -18.26 -0.02
N PRO A 2 -1.06 -18.78 1.12
CA PRO A 2 -1.72 -18.53 2.39
C PRO A 2 -1.36 -17.10 2.86
N VAL A 3 -2.37 -16.24 2.89
CA VAL A 3 -2.31 -14.95 3.55
C VAL A 3 -3.23 -15.01 4.77
N GLU A 4 -2.69 -14.73 5.94
CA GLU A 4 -3.44 -14.68 7.18
C GLU A 4 -3.91 -13.23 7.42
N TYR A 5 -5.16 -13.06 7.87
CA TYR A 5 -5.72 -11.76 8.22
C TYR A 5 -5.80 -11.64 9.74
N TRP A 6 -5.08 -10.69 10.29
CA TRP A 6 -4.98 -10.52 11.74
C TRP A 6 -5.45 -9.14 12.16
N VAL A 7 -6.43 -9.11 13.04
CA VAL A 7 -6.90 -7.86 13.67
C VAL A 7 -6.25 -7.78 15.05
N MET A 8 -5.35 -6.84 15.24
CA MET A 8 -4.69 -6.61 16.52
C MET A 8 -5.61 -5.85 17.45
N GLY A 9 -6.04 -6.53 18.52
CA GLY A 9 -6.89 -5.95 19.56
C GLY A 9 -6.09 -5.24 20.66
N LEU A 10 -6.76 -4.98 21.78
CA LEU A 10 -6.19 -4.27 22.93
C LEU A 10 -5.41 -5.17 23.87
N ASP A 11 -5.53 -6.48 23.75
CA ASP A 11 -4.83 -7.44 24.58
C ASP A 11 -3.34 -7.51 24.23
N PRO A 12 -2.42 -7.02 25.08
CA PRO A 12 -0.99 -7.03 24.81
C PRO A 12 -0.41 -8.45 24.73
N ASP A 13 -0.98 -9.42 25.47
CA ASP A 13 -0.50 -10.80 25.46
C ASP A 13 -0.83 -11.46 24.10
N ALA A 14 -2.00 -11.17 23.55
CA ALA A 14 -2.38 -11.62 22.21
C ALA A 14 -1.50 -10.97 21.13
N GLY A 15 -1.19 -9.68 21.25
CA GLY A 15 -0.25 -8.99 20.37
C GLY A 15 1.14 -9.59 20.41
N GLN A 16 1.65 -9.87 21.62
CA GLN A 16 2.95 -10.50 21.79
C GLN A 16 2.98 -11.92 21.20
N ALA A 17 1.93 -12.72 21.39
CA ALA A 17 1.82 -14.06 20.81
C ALA A 17 1.80 -14.02 19.29
N LEU A 18 1.22 -12.97 18.71
CA LEU A 18 1.19 -12.73 17.28
C LEU A 18 2.58 -12.47 16.70
N VAL A 19 3.35 -11.59 17.35
CA VAL A 19 4.73 -11.32 16.96
C VAL A 19 5.61 -12.57 17.11
N ASP A 20 5.44 -13.32 18.18
CA ASP A 20 6.15 -14.59 18.39
C ASP A 20 5.88 -15.60 17.25
N HIS A 21 4.61 -15.77 16.88
CA HIS A 21 4.24 -16.63 15.76
C HIS A 21 4.86 -16.14 14.43
N PHE A 22 4.79 -14.84 14.15
CA PHE A 22 5.38 -14.26 12.94
C PHE A 22 6.89 -14.52 12.88
N CYS A 23 7.62 -14.18 13.95
CA CYS A 23 9.07 -14.33 14.00
C CYS A 23 9.53 -15.79 13.98
N SER A 24 8.83 -16.68 14.71
CA SER A 24 9.12 -18.11 14.67
C SER A 24 8.97 -18.70 13.28
N ARG A 25 7.95 -18.26 12.55
CA ARG A 25 7.70 -18.74 11.18
C ARG A 25 8.73 -18.22 10.18
N ARG A 26 9.16 -16.96 10.33
CA ARG A 26 10.22 -16.35 9.52
C ARG A 26 11.56 -17.06 9.73
N ASP A 27 11.91 -17.35 10.98
CA ASP A 27 13.14 -18.08 11.34
C ASP A 27 13.12 -19.51 10.78
N ALA A 28 12.01 -20.22 10.96
CA ALA A 28 11.85 -21.59 10.43
C ALA A 28 11.99 -21.67 8.90
N ARG A 29 11.75 -20.57 8.19
CA ARG A 29 11.91 -20.46 6.74
C ARG A 29 13.30 -19.94 6.32
N GLY A 30 14.15 -19.57 7.27
CA GLY A 30 15.46 -18.97 7.00
C GLY A 30 15.40 -17.55 6.45
N GLU A 31 14.28 -16.84 6.58
CA GLU A 31 14.07 -15.50 6.07
C GLU A 31 14.57 -14.41 7.02
N TRP A 32 14.48 -14.67 8.34
CA TRP A 32 14.88 -13.71 9.36
C TRP A 32 15.19 -14.45 10.66
N ASP A 33 16.34 -14.16 11.29
CA ASP A 33 16.67 -14.69 12.59
C ASP A 33 15.62 -14.31 13.63
N TYR A 34 15.20 -15.30 14.45
CA TYR A 34 14.12 -15.09 15.42
C TYR A 34 14.42 -13.96 16.42
N ALA A 35 15.63 -13.90 16.95
CA ALA A 35 15.96 -12.88 17.95
C ALA A 35 16.01 -11.47 17.36
N ASP A 36 16.47 -11.35 16.11
CA ASP A 36 16.49 -10.09 15.38
C ASP A 36 15.08 -9.63 15.01
N CYS A 37 14.23 -10.55 14.54
CA CYS A 37 12.83 -10.30 14.27
C CYS A 37 12.08 -9.85 15.54
N MET A 38 12.21 -10.58 16.65
CA MET A 38 11.58 -10.22 17.92
C MET A 38 12.05 -8.85 18.44
N ARG A 39 13.33 -8.54 18.29
CA ARG A 39 13.86 -7.22 18.69
C ARG A 39 13.22 -6.10 17.89
N ARG A 40 12.98 -6.30 16.59
CA ARG A 40 12.36 -5.34 15.69
C ARG A 40 10.86 -5.21 15.94
N GLU A 41 10.14 -6.33 15.92
CA GLU A 41 8.67 -6.33 15.86
C GLU A 41 8.00 -6.26 17.24
N ALA A 42 8.68 -6.72 18.30
CA ALA A 42 8.24 -6.59 19.68
C ALA A 42 8.89 -5.41 20.43
N GLY A 43 9.83 -4.71 19.78
CA GLY A 43 10.53 -3.56 20.33
C GLY A 43 9.75 -2.26 20.18
N PRO A 44 10.27 -1.16 20.76
CA PRO A 44 9.69 0.18 20.67
C PRO A 44 10.04 0.88 19.35
N GLU A 45 10.53 0.18 18.38
CA GLU A 45 10.94 0.74 17.10
C GLU A 45 9.72 1.19 16.31
N GLN A 46 9.86 2.33 15.63
CA GLN A 46 8.82 2.87 14.77
C GLN A 46 8.40 1.83 13.71
N HIS A 47 7.09 1.71 13.52
CA HIS A 47 6.45 0.74 12.63
C HIS A 47 6.59 -0.73 13.04
N SER A 48 6.93 -1.01 14.31
CA SER A 48 6.86 -2.38 14.83
C SER A 48 5.40 -2.83 15.02
N MET A 49 5.15 -4.13 15.01
CA MET A 49 3.80 -4.66 15.26
C MET A 49 3.27 -4.25 16.63
N ILE A 50 4.12 -4.25 17.65
CA ILE A 50 3.72 -3.87 19.01
C ILE A 50 3.49 -2.36 19.15
N GLU A 51 4.25 -1.53 18.45
CA GLU A 51 3.99 -0.09 18.44
C GLU A 51 2.57 0.19 17.92
N TYR A 52 2.18 -0.42 16.80
CA TYR A 52 0.83 -0.24 16.27
C TYR A 52 -0.27 -0.71 17.22
N GLN A 53 -0.05 -1.81 17.95
CA GLN A 53 -0.99 -2.24 18.98
C GLN A 53 -1.11 -1.20 20.11
N GLN A 54 0.01 -0.64 20.56
CA GLN A 54 0.04 0.38 21.61
C GLN A 54 -0.63 1.68 21.17
N LEU A 55 -0.40 2.10 19.91
CA LEU A 55 -1.08 3.26 19.33
C LEU A 55 -2.59 3.06 19.26
N GLY A 56 -3.05 1.87 18.86
CA GLY A 56 -4.47 1.51 18.86
C GLY A 56 -5.07 1.51 20.26
N ALA A 57 -4.36 0.96 21.24
CA ALA A 57 -4.79 0.95 22.65
C ALA A 57 -4.89 2.38 23.22
N GLN A 58 -3.91 3.24 22.92
CA GLN A 58 -3.92 4.65 23.32
C GLN A 58 -5.10 5.40 22.68
N ALA A 59 -5.31 5.20 21.39
CA ALA A 59 -6.43 5.84 20.69
C ALA A 59 -7.80 5.43 21.26
N VAL A 60 -7.97 4.17 21.69
CA VAL A 60 -9.19 3.76 22.42
C VAL A 60 -9.32 4.50 23.75
N ALA A 61 -8.23 4.64 24.50
CA ALA A 61 -8.24 5.36 25.78
C ALA A 61 -8.56 6.86 25.62
N ASP A 62 -8.14 7.43 24.51
CA ASP A 62 -8.36 8.85 24.19
C ASP A 62 -9.69 9.11 23.45
N GLU A 63 -10.46 8.05 23.17
CA GLU A 63 -11.70 8.09 22.36
C GLU A 63 -11.48 8.62 20.95
N ASP A 64 -10.27 8.47 20.42
CA ASP A 64 -9.92 8.90 19.06
C ASP A 64 -10.02 7.73 18.05
N PRO A 65 -10.50 7.98 16.83
CA PRO A 65 -10.47 6.98 15.78
C PRO A 65 -9.03 6.73 15.32
N PHE A 66 -8.68 5.45 15.25
CA PHE A 66 -7.37 5.02 14.77
C PHE A 66 -7.49 3.75 13.94
N GLY A 67 -6.78 3.72 12.85
CA GLY A 67 -6.66 2.53 12.03
C GLY A 67 -5.33 2.53 11.29
N THR A 68 -4.70 1.38 11.23
CA THR A 68 -3.53 1.13 10.38
C THR A 68 -3.61 -0.29 9.84
N ALA A 69 -3.02 -0.49 8.68
CA ALA A 69 -2.89 -1.79 8.05
C ALA A 69 -1.45 -1.99 7.59
N GLY A 70 -1.08 -3.21 7.29
CA GLY A 70 0.23 -3.53 6.75
C GLY A 70 0.34 -4.98 6.34
N HIS A 71 1.08 -5.23 5.26
CA HIS A 71 1.49 -6.57 4.88
C HIS A 71 2.84 -6.89 5.51
N ASN A 72 2.88 -7.98 6.25
CA ASN A 72 4.10 -8.54 6.80
C ASN A 72 4.29 -9.93 6.22
N GLY A 73 5.20 -10.09 5.30
CA GLY A 73 5.33 -11.37 4.62
C GLY A 73 6.47 -11.41 3.61
N GLY A 74 6.42 -12.40 2.77
CA GLY A 74 7.36 -12.65 1.71
C GLY A 74 6.84 -13.73 0.78
N PHE A 75 7.75 -14.44 0.12
CA PHE A 75 7.41 -15.54 -0.77
C PHE A 75 6.67 -16.66 -0.02
N GLU A 76 5.55 -17.12 -0.59
CA GLU A 76 4.69 -18.21 -0.11
C GLU A 76 3.99 -18.03 1.24
N TRP A 77 4.09 -16.88 1.88
CA TRP A 77 3.37 -16.64 3.12
C TRP A 77 3.36 -15.16 3.50
N GLY A 78 2.28 -14.71 4.09
CA GLY A 78 2.17 -13.37 4.64
C GLY A 78 1.05 -13.21 5.65
N ILE A 79 1.12 -12.12 6.42
CA ILE A 79 0.09 -11.65 7.33
C ILE A 79 -0.35 -10.27 6.86
N HIS A 80 -1.64 -10.08 6.66
CA HIS A 80 -2.25 -8.77 6.63
C HIS A 80 -2.65 -8.39 8.05
N ARG A 81 -1.93 -7.44 8.60
CA ARG A 81 -2.16 -6.93 9.94
C ARG A 81 -3.04 -5.69 9.89
N PHE A 82 -4.07 -5.70 10.71
CA PHE A 82 -4.97 -4.56 10.89
C PHE A 82 -5.01 -4.20 12.36
N THR A 83 -4.77 -2.94 12.69
CA THR A 83 -4.95 -2.38 14.02
C THR A 83 -6.02 -1.31 13.94
N THR A 84 -7.07 -1.43 14.76
CA THR A 84 -8.22 -0.55 14.65
C THR A 84 -8.92 -0.36 15.98
N THR A 85 -9.47 0.83 16.19
CA THR A 85 -10.36 1.13 17.32
C THR A 85 -11.82 0.92 16.92
N LEU A 86 -12.59 0.25 17.77
CA LEU A 86 -14.03 0.06 17.54
C LEU A 86 -14.80 1.34 17.92
N PRO A 87 -15.86 1.69 17.17
CA PRO A 87 -16.45 1.02 16.00
C PRO A 87 -15.76 1.38 14.66
N TRP A 88 -14.63 1.97 14.70
CA TRP A 88 -13.85 2.47 13.57
C TRP A 88 -12.97 1.39 12.94
N GLY A 89 -12.29 1.75 11.91
CA GLY A 89 -11.38 0.87 11.21
C GLY A 89 -12.13 -0.05 10.25
N LEU A 90 -11.80 -1.34 10.24
CA LEU A 90 -12.39 -2.31 9.32
C LEU A 90 -13.92 -2.45 9.46
N ALA A 91 -14.49 -2.05 10.58
CA ALA A 91 -15.93 -2.01 10.76
C ALA A 91 -16.60 -0.75 10.20
N GLY A 92 -15.78 0.18 9.68
CA GLY A 92 -16.26 1.48 9.21
C GLY A 92 -16.81 2.36 10.33
N ARG A 93 -17.13 3.60 9.98
CA ARG A 93 -17.61 4.63 10.94
C ARG A 93 -18.85 4.23 11.72
N PHE A 94 -19.70 3.39 11.16
CA PHE A 94 -20.97 2.98 11.74
C PHE A 94 -21.01 1.49 12.09
N GLY A 95 -19.86 0.85 12.24
CA GLY A 95 -19.76 -0.56 12.58
C GLY A 95 -20.05 -1.51 11.41
N THR A 96 -20.06 -1.00 10.17
CA THR A 96 -20.25 -1.78 8.94
C THR A 96 -19.06 -1.58 8.02
N PRO A 97 -18.49 -2.62 7.40
CA PRO A 97 -17.43 -2.47 6.42
C PRO A 97 -17.84 -1.52 5.30
N GLY A 98 -16.99 -0.54 5.01
CA GLY A 98 -17.20 0.44 3.94
C GLY A 98 -16.24 0.25 2.78
N ALA A 99 -16.29 1.16 1.81
CA ALA A 99 -15.42 1.11 0.64
C ALA A 99 -13.93 1.29 1.00
N GLU A 100 -13.62 2.14 1.97
CA GLU A 100 -12.25 2.33 2.47
C GLU A 100 -11.68 1.06 3.10
N ASP A 101 -12.50 0.30 3.83
CA ASP A 101 -12.06 -0.97 4.41
C ASP A 101 -11.76 -1.99 3.31
N VAL A 102 -12.60 -2.08 2.27
CA VAL A 102 -12.38 -2.94 1.11
C VAL A 102 -11.11 -2.51 0.36
N LYS A 103 -10.94 -1.21 0.11
CA LYS A 103 -9.75 -0.65 -0.53
C LYS A 103 -8.50 -1.00 0.26
N THR A 104 -8.52 -0.84 1.58
CA THR A 104 -7.38 -1.16 2.45
C THR A 104 -7.03 -2.65 2.42
N VAL A 105 -8.02 -3.54 2.46
CA VAL A 105 -7.78 -4.99 2.30
C VAL A 105 -7.15 -5.30 0.94
N LEU A 106 -7.60 -4.67 -0.15
CA LEU A 106 -7.04 -4.89 -1.48
C LEU A 106 -5.63 -4.28 -1.61
N HIS A 107 -5.35 -3.17 -0.94
CA HIS A 107 -4.03 -2.56 -0.88
C HIS A 107 -3.01 -3.54 -0.26
N GLU A 108 -3.31 -4.07 0.92
CA GLU A 108 -2.45 -5.04 1.58
C GLU A 108 -2.33 -6.35 0.78
N TYR A 109 -3.43 -6.78 0.14
CA TYR A 109 -3.39 -7.94 -0.74
C TYR A 109 -2.48 -7.72 -1.95
N TRP A 110 -2.43 -6.49 -2.50
CA TRP A 110 -1.51 -6.17 -3.58
C TRP A 110 -0.06 -6.31 -3.15
N HIS A 111 0.29 -5.92 -1.93
CA HIS A 111 1.63 -6.20 -1.40
C HIS A 111 1.93 -7.71 -1.34
N ALA A 112 0.96 -8.54 -0.97
CA ALA A 112 1.14 -9.99 -1.06
C ALA A 112 1.39 -10.45 -2.51
N VAL A 113 0.72 -9.86 -3.48
CA VAL A 113 0.95 -10.12 -4.91
C VAL A 113 2.37 -9.71 -5.31
N GLN A 114 2.81 -8.50 -4.98
CA GLN A 114 4.18 -8.04 -5.26
C GLN A 114 5.22 -9.00 -4.66
N HIS A 115 5.08 -9.35 -3.39
CA HIS A 115 5.97 -10.30 -2.73
C HIS A 115 5.92 -11.70 -3.35
N SER A 116 4.84 -12.05 -4.01
CA SER A 116 4.67 -13.38 -4.61
C SER A 116 5.58 -13.64 -5.81
N PHE A 117 6.07 -12.60 -6.43
CA PHE A 117 6.99 -12.69 -7.56
C PHE A 117 8.48 -12.65 -7.16
N ILE A 118 8.78 -12.54 -5.85
CA ILE A 118 10.14 -12.41 -5.34
C ILE A 118 10.40 -13.57 -4.39
N ASP A 119 11.07 -14.62 -4.87
CA ASP A 119 11.27 -15.86 -4.13
C ASP A 119 12.61 -15.93 -3.37
N THR A 120 13.52 -14.99 -3.64
CA THR A 120 14.80 -14.93 -2.94
C THR A 120 14.63 -14.67 -1.44
N LEU A 121 15.41 -15.36 -0.61
CA LEU A 121 15.53 -15.11 0.83
C LEU A 121 16.54 -14.00 1.16
N ASP A 122 17.31 -13.55 0.17
CA ASP A 122 18.27 -12.47 0.30
C ASP A 122 17.50 -11.13 0.37
N ARG A 123 17.60 -10.47 1.52
CA ARG A 123 16.84 -9.26 1.80
C ARG A 123 17.21 -8.10 0.85
N GLU A 124 18.51 -7.92 0.54
CA GLU A 124 18.95 -6.83 -0.34
C GLU A 124 18.39 -7.04 -1.76
N LYS A 125 18.42 -8.27 -2.24
CA LYS A 125 17.81 -8.59 -3.54
C LYS A 125 16.30 -8.41 -3.55
N ARG A 126 15.62 -8.78 -2.46
CA ARG A 126 14.18 -8.54 -2.34
C ARG A 126 13.85 -7.06 -2.40
N ASP A 127 14.55 -6.25 -1.59
CA ASP A 127 14.33 -4.80 -1.55
C ASP A 127 14.63 -4.17 -2.92
N SER A 128 15.69 -4.63 -3.61
CA SER A 128 16.02 -4.19 -4.97
C SER A 128 14.96 -4.57 -6.01
N ALA A 129 14.39 -5.77 -5.92
CA ALA A 129 13.34 -6.22 -6.84
C ALA A 129 11.98 -5.56 -6.55
N PHE A 130 11.73 -5.21 -5.29
CA PHE A 130 10.51 -4.52 -4.86
C PHE A 130 10.46 -3.07 -5.36
N GLY A 131 11.63 -2.45 -5.48
CA GLY A 131 11.79 -1.09 -5.99
C GLY A 131 11.50 0.02 -4.97
N PRO A 132 11.40 1.27 -5.43
CA PRO A 132 11.21 2.43 -4.57
C PRO A 132 9.81 2.47 -3.96
N VAL A 133 9.69 3.15 -2.81
CA VAL A 133 8.42 3.23 -2.04
C VAL A 133 7.27 3.77 -2.87
N TRP A 134 7.51 4.80 -3.72
CA TRP A 134 6.46 5.34 -4.57
C TRP A 134 5.86 4.30 -5.53
N PHE A 135 6.68 3.36 -6.02
CA PHE A 135 6.20 2.32 -6.93
C PHE A 135 5.47 1.21 -6.17
N ALA A 136 6.04 0.76 -5.05
CA ALA A 136 5.42 -0.26 -4.21
C ALA A 136 4.06 0.21 -3.68
N GLU A 137 4.02 1.36 -3.01
CA GLU A 137 2.81 1.91 -2.41
C GLU A 137 1.85 2.49 -3.45
N GLY A 138 2.39 3.18 -4.45
CA GLY A 138 1.57 3.75 -5.52
C GLY A 138 0.84 2.68 -6.33
N SER A 139 1.50 1.55 -6.63
CA SER A 139 0.83 0.45 -7.33
C SER A 139 -0.18 -0.26 -6.44
N ALA A 140 0.12 -0.47 -5.15
CA ALA A 140 -0.85 -1.02 -4.20
C ALA A 140 -2.08 -0.11 -4.06
N GLU A 141 -1.87 1.18 -3.94
CA GLU A 141 -2.94 2.16 -3.80
C GLU A 141 -3.80 2.27 -5.07
N PHE A 142 -3.17 2.34 -6.26
CA PHE A 142 -3.92 2.39 -7.52
C PHE A 142 -4.69 1.08 -7.77
N MET A 143 -4.06 -0.06 -7.63
CA MET A 143 -4.69 -1.36 -7.88
C MET A 143 -5.79 -1.67 -6.87
N ALA A 144 -5.68 -1.16 -5.63
CA ALA A 144 -6.74 -1.24 -4.65
C ALA A 144 -7.98 -0.41 -5.06
N GLN A 145 -7.78 0.82 -5.53
CA GLN A 145 -8.88 1.65 -6.05
C GLN A 145 -9.54 1.02 -7.28
N TYR A 146 -8.72 0.55 -8.22
CA TYR A 146 -9.18 -0.12 -9.42
C TYR A 146 -9.96 -1.40 -9.11
N GLY A 147 -9.43 -2.26 -8.24
CA GLY A 147 -10.09 -3.49 -7.79
C GLY A 147 -11.39 -3.23 -7.02
N THR A 148 -11.41 -2.21 -6.16
CA THR A 148 -12.63 -1.79 -5.46
C THR A 148 -13.71 -1.36 -6.47
N ALA A 149 -13.32 -0.62 -7.51
CA ALA A 149 -14.25 -0.24 -8.58
C ALA A 149 -14.78 -1.44 -9.36
N GLN A 150 -13.94 -2.44 -9.64
CA GLN A 150 -14.38 -3.68 -10.27
C GLN A 150 -15.40 -4.43 -9.38
N LEU A 151 -15.15 -4.54 -8.07
CA LEU A 151 -16.09 -5.14 -7.12
C LEU A 151 -17.40 -4.35 -7.07
N ALA A 152 -17.34 -3.02 -7.11
CA ALA A 152 -18.52 -2.17 -7.15
C ALA A 152 -19.37 -2.42 -8.40
N LYS A 153 -18.74 -2.52 -9.58
CA LYS A 153 -19.43 -2.87 -10.84
C LYS A 153 -20.09 -4.25 -10.80
N GLN A 154 -19.51 -5.19 -10.07
CA GLN A 154 -20.05 -6.54 -9.90
C GLN A 154 -21.13 -6.62 -8.81
N GLY A 155 -21.41 -5.51 -8.11
CA GLY A 155 -22.36 -5.49 -7.00
C GLY A 155 -21.88 -6.23 -5.74
N LEU A 156 -20.57 -6.37 -5.58
CA LEU A 156 -19.92 -7.10 -4.47
C LEU A 156 -19.47 -6.18 -3.34
N MET A 157 -19.71 -4.88 -3.45
CA MET A 157 -19.38 -3.94 -2.39
C MET A 157 -20.36 -4.04 -1.21
N PRO A 158 -19.86 -3.84 0.02
CA PRO A 158 -20.73 -3.70 1.18
C PRO A 158 -21.75 -2.57 1.00
N THR A 159 -22.93 -2.72 1.61
CA THR A 159 -23.93 -1.66 1.60
C THR A 159 -23.42 -0.45 2.38
N VAL A 160 -23.37 0.70 1.75
CA VAL A 160 -22.96 1.96 2.39
C VAL A 160 -23.98 2.33 3.47
N PRO A 161 -23.57 2.55 4.73
CA PRO A 161 -24.44 3.02 5.78
C PRO A 161 -25.06 4.37 5.44
N LYS A 162 -26.27 4.61 5.94
CA LYS A 162 -26.93 5.89 5.73
C LYS A 162 -26.11 7.02 6.36
N GLY A 163 -25.72 7.97 5.53
CA GLY A 163 -24.89 9.13 5.94
C GLY A 163 -23.41 9.00 5.59
N ASP A 164 -22.96 7.85 5.10
CA ASP A 164 -21.65 7.71 4.50
C ASP A 164 -21.66 8.11 3.02
N TRP A 165 -20.48 8.46 2.52
CA TRP A 165 -20.30 8.77 1.10
C TRP A 165 -20.17 7.48 0.30
N PRO A 166 -20.92 7.32 -0.78
CA PRO A 166 -20.74 6.17 -1.65
C PRO A 166 -19.36 6.26 -2.34
N PHE A 167 -18.69 5.11 -2.41
CA PHE A 167 -17.45 5.00 -3.18
C PHE A 167 -17.69 5.31 -4.65
N THR A 168 -16.84 6.16 -5.21
CA THR A 168 -16.70 6.33 -6.66
C THR A 168 -15.23 6.37 -7.01
N TYR A 169 -14.81 5.56 -7.97
CA TYR A 169 -13.42 5.46 -8.40
C TYR A 169 -12.84 6.83 -8.79
N GLU A 170 -13.58 7.57 -9.60
CA GLU A 170 -13.18 8.91 -10.01
C GLU A 170 -13.10 9.88 -8.83
N GLY A 171 -14.02 9.76 -7.86
CA GLY A 171 -14.03 10.59 -6.66
C GLY A 171 -12.79 10.36 -5.79
N GLU A 172 -12.39 9.10 -5.62
CA GLU A 172 -11.20 8.76 -4.84
C GLU A 172 -9.90 9.20 -5.55
N MET A 173 -9.80 8.98 -6.85
CA MET A 173 -8.64 9.45 -7.61
C MET A 173 -8.58 11.00 -7.65
N ALA A 174 -9.70 11.70 -7.70
CA ALA A 174 -9.73 13.15 -7.56
C ALA A 174 -9.35 13.60 -6.13
N ASN A 175 -9.70 12.83 -5.07
CA ASN A 175 -9.23 13.09 -3.71
C ASN A 175 -7.71 13.05 -3.62
N LYS A 176 -7.07 12.10 -4.28
CA LYS A 176 -5.61 12.00 -4.34
C LYS A 176 -4.97 13.25 -4.96
N LEU A 177 -5.52 13.81 -6.03
CA LEU A 177 -5.02 15.07 -6.60
C LEU A 177 -5.06 16.19 -5.55
N ARG A 178 -6.15 16.32 -4.81
CA ARG A 178 -6.29 17.33 -3.74
C ARG A 178 -5.30 17.08 -2.58
N ASN A 179 -5.05 15.83 -2.24
CA ASN A 179 -4.06 15.48 -1.22
C ASN A 179 -2.65 15.88 -1.67
N ILE A 180 -2.27 15.58 -2.91
CA ILE A 180 -0.96 15.97 -3.47
C ILE A 180 -0.79 17.49 -3.43
N GLU A 181 -1.82 18.27 -3.86
CA GLU A 181 -1.80 19.73 -3.78
C GLU A 181 -1.60 20.22 -2.35
N ARG A 182 -2.26 19.58 -1.38
CA ARG A 182 -2.10 19.89 0.04
C ARG A 182 -0.69 19.61 0.54
N GLU A 183 -0.11 18.45 0.19
CA GLU A 183 1.26 18.10 0.56
C GLU A 183 2.29 19.05 -0.07
N PHE A 184 2.10 19.45 -1.31
CA PHE A 184 2.94 20.46 -1.95
C PHE A 184 2.85 21.81 -1.24
N ALA A 185 1.66 22.22 -0.81
CA ALA A 185 1.47 23.44 -0.03
C ALA A 185 2.08 23.37 1.38
N ASN A 186 2.19 22.17 1.96
CA ASN A 186 2.70 21.91 3.30
C ASN A 186 4.22 21.61 3.37
N GLY A 187 4.96 21.93 2.34
CA GLY A 187 6.42 21.85 2.36
C GLY A 187 7.03 20.76 1.49
N CYS A 188 6.21 19.97 0.81
CA CYS A 188 6.68 18.92 -0.11
C CYS A 188 6.79 19.41 -1.58
N ALA A 189 6.69 20.72 -1.81
CA ALA A 189 6.83 21.30 -3.15
C ALA A 189 8.17 20.89 -3.81
N GLY A 190 8.11 20.52 -5.09
CA GLY A 190 9.30 20.12 -5.85
C GLY A 190 9.76 18.68 -5.62
N ARG A 191 9.04 17.91 -4.79
CA ARG A 191 9.26 16.45 -4.73
C ARG A 191 8.75 15.80 -6.00
N ASN A 192 9.47 14.78 -6.44
CA ASN A 192 9.17 13.94 -7.59
C ASN A 192 9.32 12.47 -7.21
N LEU A 193 8.98 11.56 -8.10
CA LEU A 193 9.02 10.12 -7.83
C LEU A 193 10.42 9.62 -7.46
N SER A 194 11.46 10.12 -8.14
CA SER A 194 12.86 9.78 -7.85
C SER A 194 13.32 10.16 -6.45
N SER A 195 12.58 11.03 -5.76
CA SER A 195 12.87 11.46 -4.38
C SER A 195 12.05 10.73 -3.31
N LEU A 196 11.05 9.93 -3.71
CA LEU A 196 10.12 9.22 -2.82
C LEU A 196 10.49 7.73 -2.72
N ILE A 197 11.70 7.46 -2.23
CA ILE A 197 12.30 6.12 -2.24
C ILE A 197 12.30 5.42 -0.88
N GLU A 198 12.03 6.14 0.21
CA GLU A 198 12.12 5.63 1.58
C GLU A 198 10.87 5.97 2.41
N TYR A 199 10.45 5.05 3.27
CA TYR A 199 9.33 5.27 4.22
C TYR A 199 9.60 6.36 5.26
N SER A 200 10.86 6.62 5.57
CA SER A 200 11.29 7.66 6.52
C SER A 200 11.22 9.09 5.95
N ASP A 201 10.92 9.26 4.66
CA ASP A 201 10.81 10.58 4.05
C ASP A 201 9.63 11.36 4.66
N PRO A 202 9.83 12.62 5.09
CA PRO A 202 8.75 13.44 5.66
C PRO A 202 7.61 13.71 4.67
N CYS A 203 7.85 13.56 3.36
CA CYS A 203 6.84 13.67 2.31
C CYS A 203 6.32 12.30 1.84
N ASN A 204 6.48 11.26 2.65
CA ASN A 204 6.10 9.88 2.30
C ASN A 204 4.63 9.74 1.87
N ALA A 205 3.72 10.57 2.36
CA ALA A 205 2.32 10.57 1.91
C ALA A 205 2.17 10.76 0.38
N LEU A 206 3.11 11.48 -0.26
CA LEU A 206 3.13 11.59 -1.72
C LEU A 206 3.45 10.27 -2.43
N ALA A 207 4.19 9.36 -1.81
CA ALA A 207 4.51 8.06 -2.40
C ALA A 207 3.23 7.27 -2.70
N TYR A 208 2.21 7.39 -1.86
CA TYR A 208 0.89 6.78 -2.06
C TYR A 208 0.08 7.49 -3.15
N ASP A 209 -0.12 8.79 -3.01
CA ASP A 209 -1.07 9.51 -3.86
C ASP A 209 -0.48 9.90 -5.22
N LEU A 210 0.75 10.47 -5.25
CA LEU A 210 1.45 10.77 -6.50
C LEU A 210 1.88 9.47 -7.20
N GLY A 211 2.33 8.47 -6.43
CA GLY A 211 2.63 7.13 -6.94
C GLY A 211 1.42 6.48 -7.61
N ALA A 212 0.23 6.52 -6.99
CA ALA A 212 -0.98 5.98 -7.60
C ALA A 212 -1.31 6.66 -8.95
N TRP A 213 -1.13 7.97 -9.07
CA TRP A 213 -1.32 8.67 -10.33
C TRP A 213 -0.24 8.36 -11.37
N ALA A 214 1.01 8.17 -10.95
CA ALA A 214 2.07 7.71 -11.85
C ALA A 214 1.77 6.31 -12.41
N ILE A 215 1.31 5.39 -11.57
CA ILE A 215 0.87 4.07 -12.01
C ILE A 215 -0.35 4.16 -12.94
N ALA A 216 -1.35 4.97 -12.61
CA ALA A 216 -2.51 5.19 -13.48
C ALA A 216 -2.07 5.69 -14.88
N HIS A 217 -1.12 6.63 -14.92
CA HIS A 217 -0.55 7.14 -16.16
C HIS A 217 0.15 6.04 -16.96
N LEU A 218 1.06 5.29 -16.36
CA LEU A 218 1.77 4.17 -17.00
C LEU A 218 0.81 3.12 -17.58
N LEU A 219 -0.19 2.72 -16.80
CA LEU A 219 -1.18 1.71 -17.21
C LEU A 219 -2.17 2.24 -18.26
N SER A 220 -2.38 3.55 -18.34
CA SER A 220 -3.19 4.15 -19.41
C SER A 220 -2.52 4.07 -20.77
N GLU A 221 -1.20 3.97 -20.83
CA GLU A 221 -0.40 3.90 -22.05
C GLU A 221 0.01 2.48 -22.44
N THR A 222 -0.11 1.54 -21.51
CA THR A 222 0.16 0.12 -21.73
C THR A 222 -1.14 -0.68 -21.65
N ASN A 223 -1.32 -1.41 -20.58
CA ASN A 223 -2.56 -2.09 -20.22
C ASN A 223 -2.62 -2.29 -18.70
N THR A 224 -3.79 -2.54 -18.14
CA THR A 224 -3.99 -2.70 -16.70
C THR A 224 -3.33 -3.94 -16.10
N ASP A 225 -3.00 -4.93 -16.93
CA ASP A 225 -2.37 -6.17 -16.51
C ASP A 225 -0.84 -6.13 -16.60
N ALA A 226 -0.26 -5.04 -17.15
CA ALA A 226 1.18 -4.90 -17.38
C ALA A 226 2.04 -5.11 -16.12
N LEU A 227 1.54 -4.72 -14.94
CA LEU A 227 2.24 -4.99 -13.68
C LEU A 227 2.31 -6.49 -13.39
N LEU A 228 1.21 -7.23 -13.60
CA LEU A 228 1.12 -8.66 -13.29
C LEU A 228 1.74 -9.55 -14.36
N GLU A 229 1.54 -9.21 -15.63
CA GLU A 229 1.91 -10.07 -16.74
C GLU A 229 3.30 -9.77 -17.28
N ASP A 230 3.75 -8.52 -17.21
CA ASP A 230 5.00 -8.09 -17.83
C ASP A 230 6.07 -7.69 -16.81
N PHE A 231 5.72 -6.85 -15.80
CA PHE A 231 6.70 -6.26 -14.89
C PHE A 231 7.16 -7.24 -13.78
N HIS A 232 6.22 -7.68 -12.92
CA HIS A 232 6.58 -8.51 -11.77
C HIS A 232 7.27 -9.83 -12.15
N PRO A 233 6.89 -10.53 -13.23
CA PRO A 233 7.55 -11.77 -13.63
C PRO A 233 9.04 -11.65 -13.95
N ILE A 234 9.52 -10.46 -14.28
CA ILE A 234 10.92 -10.25 -14.64
C ILE A 234 11.72 -9.46 -13.60
N ALA A 235 11.06 -8.70 -12.72
CA ALA A 235 11.70 -7.77 -11.80
C ALA A 235 12.73 -8.42 -10.87
N GLU A 236 12.49 -9.62 -10.36
CA GLU A 236 13.47 -10.34 -9.54
C GLU A 236 14.73 -10.73 -10.32
N THR A 237 14.59 -11.03 -11.62
CA THR A 237 15.68 -11.53 -12.45
C THR A 237 16.59 -10.41 -12.94
N VAL A 238 15.98 -9.30 -13.41
CA VAL A 238 16.73 -8.20 -14.05
C VAL A 238 16.91 -6.98 -13.13
N GLY A 239 16.19 -6.92 -12.01
CA GLY A 239 16.11 -5.76 -11.12
C GLY A 239 14.98 -4.81 -11.51
N TRP A 240 14.56 -3.97 -10.55
CA TRP A 240 13.43 -3.08 -10.73
C TRP A 240 13.62 -2.09 -11.90
N GLU A 241 14.79 -1.44 -11.99
CA GLU A 241 15.05 -0.41 -13.01
C GLU A 241 14.99 -0.97 -14.43
N GLU A 242 15.65 -2.10 -14.67
CA GLU A 242 15.67 -2.74 -15.99
C GLU A 242 14.28 -3.29 -16.36
N ALA A 243 13.56 -3.85 -15.39
CA ALA A 243 12.17 -4.27 -15.60
C ALA A 243 11.26 -3.07 -15.94
N PHE A 244 11.42 -1.96 -15.23
CA PHE A 244 10.67 -0.74 -15.46
C PHE A 244 10.90 -0.17 -16.87
N GLU A 245 12.15 -0.03 -17.27
CA GLU A 245 12.49 0.45 -18.61
C GLU A 245 12.01 -0.50 -19.71
N THR A 246 12.12 -1.81 -19.47
CA THR A 246 11.69 -2.83 -20.44
C THR A 246 10.18 -2.79 -20.67
N VAL A 247 9.39 -2.68 -19.62
CA VAL A 247 7.92 -2.77 -19.72
C VAL A 247 7.29 -1.44 -20.10
N PHE A 248 7.77 -0.34 -19.52
CA PHE A 248 7.17 0.97 -19.75
C PHE A 248 7.90 1.81 -20.82
N GLY A 249 9.05 1.33 -21.35
CA GLY A 249 9.75 1.95 -22.45
C GLY A 249 10.40 3.31 -22.13
N ARG A 250 10.62 3.60 -20.84
CA ARG A 250 11.16 4.88 -20.36
C ARG A 250 11.93 4.71 -19.05
N SER A 251 12.85 5.63 -18.78
CA SER A 251 13.52 5.72 -17.49
C SER A 251 12.64 6.39 -16.42
N LEU A 252 13.01 6.25 -15.15
CA LEU A 252 12.37 6.99 -14.06
C LEU A 252 12.50 8.51 -14.23
N ALA A 253 13.62 8.98 -14.78
CA ALA A 253 13.82 10.40 -15.04
C ALA A 253 12.87 10.93 -16.13
N ASP A 254 12.60 10.13 -17.17
CA ASP A 254 11.61 10.48 -18.19
C ASP A 254 10.21 10.52 -17.59
N LEU A 255 9.86 9.54 -16.73
CA LEU A 255 8.58 9.55 -16.04
C LEU A 255 8.43 10.78 -15.13
N ASP A 256 9.47 11.19 -14.40
CA ASP A 256 9.41 12.41 -13.57
C ASP A 256 9.06 13.66 -14.41
N GLU A 257 9.63 13.79 -15.59
CA GLU A 257 9.30 14.92 -16.49
C GLU A 257 7.88 14.79 -17.09
N GLU A 258 7.42 13.59 -17.38
CA GLU A 258 6.03 13.35 -17.82
C GLU A 258 5.02 13.66 -16.72
N ILE A 259 5.27 13.23 -15.48
CA ILE A 259 4.42 13.52 -14.32
C ILE A 259 4.38 15.03 -14.04
N LYS A 260 5.49 15.73 -14.22
CA LYS A 260 5.51 17.19 -14.11
C LYS A 260 4.64 17.86 -15.19
N GLN A 261 4.70 17.40 -16.44
CA GLN A 261 3.81 17.87 -17.52
C GLN A 261 2.34 17.49 -17.26
N PHE A 262 2.09 16.26 -16.81
CA PHE A 262 0.78 15.81 -16.35
C PHE A 262 0.22 16.75 -15.28
N TRP A 263 1.05 17.23 -14.35
CA TRP A 263 0.62 18.12 -13.28
C TRP A 263 0.10 19.47 -13.79
N GLU A 264 0.62 19.96 -14.90
CA GLU A 264 0.16 21.19 -15.56
C GLU A 264 -1.21 21.04 -16.25
N LEU A 265 -1.70 19.82 -16.46
CA LEU A 265 -3.00 19.59 -17.08
C LEU A 265 -4.15 20.00 -16.15
N PRO A 266 -5.26 20.50 -16.68
CA PRO A 266 -6.48 20.68 -15.90
C PRO A 266 -6.99 19.33 -15.38
N GLU A 267 -7.63 19.31 -14.20
CA GLU A 267 -8.13 18.10 -13.53
C GLU A 267 -8.95 17.20 -14.49
N SER A 268 -9.81 17.79 -15.30
CA SER A 268 -10.63 17.02 -16.26
C SER A 268 -9.80 16.24 -17.28
N LYS A 269 -8.60 16.70 -17.62
CA LYS A 269 -7.68 15.98 -18.51
C LYS A 269 -6.93 14.89 -17.78
N LYS A 270 -6.53 15.14 -16.53
CA LYS A 270 -5.94 14.13 -15.65
C LYS A 270 -6.92 12.97 -15.45
N MET A 271 -8.16 13.27 -15.10
CA MET A 271 -9.22 12.28 -14.89
C MET A 271 -9.54 11.46 -16.15
N ALA A 272 -9.38 12.05 -17.35
CA ALA A 272 -9.62 11.34 -18.60
C ALA A 272 -8.55 10.27 -18.94
N LEU A 273 -7.41 10.27 -18.23
CA LEU A 273 -6.35 9.27 -18.39
C LEU A 273 -6.57 8.05 -17.50
N LEU A 274 -7.55 8.07 -16.59
CA LEU A 274 -7.79 6.93 -15.70
C LEU A 274 -8.15 5.67 -16.49
N PRO A 275 -7.43 4.57 -16.32
CA PRO A 275 -7.84 3.26 -16.83
C PRO A 275 -9.26 2.92 -16.35
N GLN A 276 -10.07 2.39 -17.22
CA GLN A 276 -11.46 2.05 -16.89
C GLN A 276 -11.51 0.65 -16.25
N PRO A 277 -12.03 0.49 -15.00
CA PRO A 277 -12.13 -0.77 -14.30
C PRO A 277 -13.15 -1.73 -14.88
#